data_d3caac162a013bb0edfe16b3cf7a70bd
#
_entry.id   d3caac162a013bb0edfe16b3cf7a70bd
#
_cell.length_a   1.000
_cell.length_b   1.000
_cell.length_c   1.000
_cell.angle_alpha   90.00
_cell.angle_beta   90.00
_cell.angle_gamma   90.00
#
_symmetry.space_group_name_H-M   'P 1'
#
loop_
_entity.id
_entity.type
_entity.pdbx_description
1 polymer ?
#
loop_
_entity_poly.entity_id
_entity_poly.type
_entity_poly.pdbx_seq_one_letter_code
_entity_poly.pdbx_strand_id
1 'polypeptide(L)'
;MPVVTFKLHGKPEKLIEINQSLQGHATKVKKLDGCKNTKIYQDVEDKSIFFLVEEWQKQRQLDDHMKSSLFAALLGIKGLLVKDPEIKFMNEVYLKMPL
;
A
#
# COMPACT_ATOMS: atom_id res chain seq x y z
N MET A 1 12.82 -10.12 -1.95
CA MET A 1 11.35 -10.17 -1.99
C MET A 1 10.81 -8.93 -2.68
N PRO A 2 9.88 -9.09 -3.63
CA PRO A 2 9.26 -7.92 -4.26
C PRO A 2 8.43 -7.14 -3.26
N VAL A 3 8.53 -5.82 -3.32
CA VAL A 3 7.79 -4.89 -2.47
C VAL A 3 7.17 -3.82 -3.36
N VAL A 4 5.94 -3.47 -3.09
CA VAL A 4 5.31 -2.29 -3.69
C VAL A 4 4.92 -1.33 -2.58
N THR A 5 5.19 -0.05 -2.79
CA THR A 5 4.78 1.01 -1.88
C THR A 5 3.89 2.00 -2.61
N PHE A 6 2.83 2.40 -1.93
CA PHE A 6 1.90 3.43 -2.40
C PHE A 6 1.97 4.60 -1.44
N LYS A 7 2.41 5.76 -1.93
CA LYS A 7 2.36 6.99 -1.15
C LYS A 7 1.12 7.77 -1.56
N LEU A 8 0.27 8.08 -0.60
CA LEU A 8 -1.03 8.69 -0.81
C LEU A 8 -1.09 10.01 -0.04
N HIS A 9 -1.33 11.10 -0.76
CA HIS A 9 -1.49 12.41 -0.15
C HIS A 9 -2.98 12.78 -0.15
N GLY A 10 -3.61 12.61 1.00
CA GLY A 10 -5.05 12.79 1.16
C GLY A 10 -5.47 14.24 1.28
N LYS A 11 -6.71 14.53 0.86
CA LYS A 11 -7.36 15.79 1.20
C LYS A 11 -7.54 15.84 2.71
N PRO A 12 -7.22 16.96 3.38
CA PRO A 12 -7.27 17.04 4.85
C PRO A 12 -8.63 16.66 5.45
N GLU A 13 -9.73 16.93 4.75
CA GLU A 13 -11.08 16.59 5.19
C GLU A 13 -11.49 15.15 4.91
N LYS A 14 -10.63 14.35 4.27
CA LYS A 14 -10.94 12.98 3.84
C LYS A 14 -10.06 11.91 4.49
N LEU A 15 -9.32 12.25 5.55
CA LEU A 15 -8.34 11.33 6.13
C LEU A 15 -9.00 10.08 6.75
N ILE A 16 -10.17 10.24 7.36
CA ILE A 16 -10.90 9.11 7.95
C ILE A 16 -11.29 8.11 6.86
N GLU A 17 -11.89 8.61 5.77
CA GLU A 17 -12.32 7.75 4.64
C GLU A 17 -11.14 7.05 4.00
N ILE A 18 -10.01 7.74 3.83
CA ILE A 18 -8.79 7.15 3.28
C ILE A 18 -8.30 6.02 4.18
N ASN A 19 -8.21 6.27 5.49
CA ASN A 19 -7.76 5.25 6.44
C ASN A 19 -8.67 4.02 6.39
N GLN A 20 -9.99 4.22 6.39
CA GLN A 20 -10.95 3.11 6.32
C GLN A 20 -10.79 2.31 5.02
N SER A 21 -10.60 2.98 3.89
CA SER A 21 -10.41 2.33 2.60
C SER A 21 -9.11 1.52 2.58
N LEU A 22 -8.03 2.05 3.12
CA LEU A 22 -6.75 1.36 3.21
C LEU A 22 -6.84 0.14 4.12
N GLN A 23 -7.51 0.25 5.28
CA GLN A 23 -7.70 -0.87 6.20
C GLN A 23 -8.49 -1.99 5.54
N GLY A 24 -9.57 -1.65 4.85
CA GLY A 24 -10.39 -2.63 4.13
C GLY A 24 -9.59 -3.35 3.04
N HIS A 25 -8.81 -2.60 2.27
CA HIS A 25 -7.94 -3.16 1.24
C HIS A 25 -6.88 -4.10 1.84
N ALA A 26 -6.19 -3.64 2.88
CA ALA A 26 -5.14 -4.43 3.54
C ALA A 26 -5.69 -5.75 4.09
N THR A 27 -6.88 -5.72 4.68
CA THR A 27 -7.52 -6.93 5.20
C THR A 27 -7.73 -7.97 4.11
N LYS A 28 -8.11 -7.55 2.91
CA LYS A 28 -8.32 -8.44 1.76
C LYS A 28 -6.99 -8.92 1.18
N VAL A 29 -6.01 -8.04 1.04
CA VAL A 29 -4.70 -8.36 0.47
C VAL A 29 -3.95 -9.38 1.34
N LYS A 30 -4.05 -9.27 2.65
CA LYS A 30 -3.39 -10.20 3.58
C LYS A 30 -3.80 -11.66 3.38
N LYS A 31 -4.97 -11.88 2.80
CA LYS A 31 -5.51 -13.23 2.55
C LYS A 31 -5.07 -13.80 1.21
N LEU A 32 -4.42 -13.02 0.37
CA LEU A 32 -4.01 -13.46 -0.95
C LEU A 32 -2.77 -14.34 -0.87
N ASP A 33 -2.74 -15.36 -1.73
CA ASP A 33 -1.56 -16.22 -1.85
C ASP A 33 -0.35 -15.39 -2.28
N GLY A 34 0.74 -15.58 -1.58
CA GLY A 34 1.99 -14.87 -1.87
C GLY A 34 2.16 -13.53 -1.18
N CYS A 35 1.11 -12.98 -0.57
CA CYS A 35 1.26 -11.77 0.24
C CYS A 35 1.93 -12.14 1.57
N LYS A 36 3.14 -11.64 1.78
CA LYS A 36 3.91 -11.91 3.00
C LYS A 36 3.56 -10.92 4.10
N ASN A 37 3.32 -9.67 3.73
CA ASN A 37 3.01 -8.62 4.68
C ASN A 37 2.32 -7.47 3.99
N THR A 38 1.41 -6.82 4.71
CA THR A 38 0.75 -5.58 4.27
C THR A 38 0.66 -4.67 5.48
N LYS A 39 1.21 -3.47 5.36
CA LYS A 39 1.22 -2.48 6.43
C LYS A 39 0.78 -1.12 5.91
N ILE A 40 0.12 -0.37 6.78
CA ILE A 40 -0.28 1.00 6.54
C ILE A 40 0.46 1.87 7.53
N TYR A 41 1.08 2.93 7.01
CA TYR A 41 1.79 3.91 7.82
C TYR A 41 1.23 5.29 7.55
N GLN A 42 1.22 6.15 8.56
CA GLN A 42 0.88 7.56 8.42
C GLN A 42 2.12 8.38 8.77
N ASP A 43 2.40 9.41 7.99
CA ASP A 43 3.56 10.25 8.23
C ASP A 43 3.41 10.99 9.56
N VAL A 44 4.49 11.04 10.35
CA VAL A 44 4.46 11.69 11.67
C VAL A 44 4.47 13.21 11.58
N GLU A 45 4.98 13.76 10.48
CA GLU A 45 5.03 15.21 10.28
C GLU A 45 3.82 15.75 9.53
N ASP A 46 3.24 14.95 8.61
CA ASP A 46 2.08 15.34 7.83
C ASP A 46 1.03 14.21 7.85
N LYS A 47 0.02 14.38 8.66
CA LYS A 47 -1.03 13.37 8.85
C LYS A 47 -1.86 13.09 7.59
N SER A 48 -1.76 13.93 6.57
CA SER A 48 -2.45 13.70 5.30
C SER A 48 -1.72 12.72 4.39
N ILE A 49 -0.50 12.31 4.76
CA ILE A 49 0.30 11.37 3.98
C ILE A 49 0.22 9.98 4.58
N PHE A 50 -0.20 9.02 3.74
CA PHE A 50 -0.25 7.61 4.10
C PHE A 50 0.65 6.81 3.18
N PHE A 51 1.17 5.71 3.70
CA PHE A 51 1.92 4.71 2.92
C PHE A 51 1.26 3.37 3.10
N LEU A 52 0.99 2.69 1.99
CA LEU A 52 0.61 1.29 1.98
C LEU A 52 1.82 0.51 1.46
N VAL A 53 2.30 -0.45 2.23
CA VAL A 53 3.47 -1.26 1.88
C VAL A 53 3.04 -2.71 1.80
N GLU A 54 3.30 -3.35 0.66
CA GLU A 54 2.98 -4.76 0.45
C GLU A 54 4.24 -5.52 0.06
N GLU A 55 4.50 -6.58 0.79
CA GLU A 55 5.60 -7.48 0.53
C GLU A 55 5.07 -8.80 -0.04
N TRP A 56 5.65 -9.24 -1.16
CA TRP A 56 5.20 -10.42 -1.89
C TRP A 56 6.31 -11.46 -1.97
N GLN A 57 5.93 -12.74 -1.98
CA GLN A 57 6.91 -13.82 -2.06
C GLN A 57 7.54 -13.89 -3.44
N LYS A 58 6.75 -13.75 -4.51
CA LYS A 58 7.21 -13.87 -5.89
C LYS A 58 6.73 -12.68 -6.72
N GLN A 59 7.56 -12.27 -7.67
CA GLN A 59 7.24 -11.18 -8.60
C GLN A 59 5.94 -11.46 -9.37
N ARG A 60 5.73 -12.70 -9.80
CA ARG A 60 4.52 -13.06 -10.53
C ARG A 60 3.25 -12.78 -9.73
N GLN A 61 3.26 -13.07 -8.43
CA GLN A 61 2.10 -12.83 -7.56
C GLN A 61 1.82 -11.35 -7.43
N LEU A 62 2.86 -10.53 -7.30
CA LEU A 62 2.71 -9.08 -7.29
C LEU A 62 2.16 -8.59 -8.63
N ASP A 63 2.70 -9.07 -9.75
CA ASP A 63 2.24 -8.68 -11.07
C ASP A 63 0.75 -9.00 -11.28
N ASP A 64 0.33 -10.20 -10.83
CA ASP A 64 -1.07 -10.60 -10.90
C ASP A 64 -1.95 -9.70 -10.03
N HIS A 65 -1.48 -9.34 -8.84
CA HIS A 65 -2.20 -8.44 -7.95
C HIS A 65 -2.39 -7.06 -8.60
N MET A 66 -1.37 -6.53 -9.25
CA MET A 66 -1.44 -5.22 -9.91
C MET A 66 -2.44 -5.19 -11.06
N LYS A 67 -2.84 -6.35 -11.58
CA LYS A 67 -3.86 -6.48 -12.64
C LYS A 67 -5.22 -6.86 -12.08
N SER A 68 -5.34 -7.03 -10.77
CA SER A 68 -6.55 -7.55 -10.15
C SER A 68 -7.62 -6.48 -9.96
N SER A 69 -8.87 -6.95 -9.80
CA SER A 69 -9.99 -6.08 -9.47
C SER A 69 -9.82 -5.43 -8.09
N LEU A 70 -9.14 -6.12 -7.17
CA LEU A 70 -8.87 -5.59 -5.84
C LEU A 70 -7.95 -4.36 -5.92
N PHE A 71 -6.91 -4.41 -6.76
CA PHE A 71 -6.06 -3.25 -6.97
C PHE A 71 -6.81 -2.13 -7.68
N ALA A 72 -7.62 -2.47 -8.69
CA ALA A 72 -8.46 -1.47 -9.38
C ALA A 72 -9.40 -0.76 -8.41
N ALA A 73 -9.97 -1.50 -7.45
CA ALA A 73 -10.82 -0.91 -6.41
C ALA A 73 -10.05 0.06 -5.51
N LEU A 74 -8.78 -0.25 -5.19
CA LEU A 74 -7.93 0.66 -4.44
C LEU A 74 -7.75 1.99 -5.17
N LEU A 75 -7.56 1.96 -6.48
CA LEU A 75 -7.42 3.18 -7.29
C LEU A 75 -8.66 4.07 -7.24
N GLY A 76 -9.81 3.53 -6.84
CA GLY A 76 -11.04 4.30 -6.63
C GLY A 76 -10.93 5.40 -5.59
N ILE A 77 -9.90 5.36 -4.72
CA ILE A 77 -9.70 6.40 -3.72
C ILE A 77 -9.08 7.69 -4.28
N LYS A 78 -8.75 7.74 -5.57
CA LYS A 78 -8.13 8.94 -6.17
C LYS A 78 -8.91 10.22 -5.90
N GLY A 79 -10.25 10.14 -5.84
CA GLY A 79 -11.09 11.29 -5.53
C GLY A 79 -10.88 11.86 -4.12
N LEU A 80 -10.27 11.10 -3.22
CA LEU A 80 -9.96 11.51 -1.85
C LEU A 80 -8.56 12.10 -1.71
N LEU A 81 -7.78 12.10 -2.80
CA LEU A 81 -6.38 12.53 -2.79
C LEU A 81 -6.23 13.89 -3.43
N VAL A 82 -5.19 14.64 -2.99
CA VAL A 82 -4.84 15.94 -3.58
C VAL A 82 -4.05 15.79 -4.88
N LYS A 83 -3.45 14.63 -5.11
CA LYS A 83 -2.69 14.31 -6.32
C LYS A 83 -2.65 12.81 -6.53
N ASP A 84 -2.17 12.36 -7.70
CA ASP A 84 -2.06 10.94 -8.01
C ASP A 84 -1.14 10.22 -7.01
N PRO A 85 -1.46 8.96 -6.66
CA PRO A 85 -0.58 8.18 -5.79
C PRO A 85 0.77 7.94 -6.43
N GLU A 86 1.82 7.93 -5.62
CA GLU A 86 3.16 7.54 -6.06
C GLU A 86 3.33 6.06 -5.77
N ILE A 87 3.63 5.28 -6.80
CA ILE A 87 3.78 3.83 -6.69
C ILE A 87 5.22 3.48 -7.01
N LYS A 88 5.88 2.80 -6.06
CA LYS A 88 7.27 2.36 -6.22
C LYS A 88 7.36 0.85 -6.06
N PHE A 89 8.16 0.23 -6.92
CA PHE A 89 8.48 -1.19 -6.85
C PHE A 89 9.94 -1.34 -6.47
N MET A 90 10.22 -2.27 -5.55
CA MET A 90 11.58 -2.52 -5.09
C MET A 90 11.73 -3.98 -4.68
N ASN A 91 12.97 -4.41 -4.54
CA ASN A 91 13.28 -5.70 -3.93
C ASN A 91 13.85 -5.45 -2.54
N GLU A 92 13.29 -6.14 -1.55
CA GLU A 92 13.75 -6.03 -0.19
C GLU A 92 15.06 -6.80 -0.01
N VAL A 93 16.04 -6.14 0.58
CA VAL A 93 17.27 -6.75 1.07
C VAL A 93 17.25 -6.65 2.58
N TYR A 94 17.25 -7.81 3.24
CA TYR A 94 17.19 -7.86 4.70
C TYR A 94 18.60 -8.03 5.26
N LEU A 95 19.01 -7.09 6.09
CA LEU A 95 20.27 -7.16 6.83
C LEU A 95 19.97 -7.02 8.31
N LYS A 96 20.21 -8.10 9.06
CA LYS A 96 20.07 -8.06 10.51
C LYS A 96 21.43 -7.75 11.13
N MET A 97 21.53 -6.63 11.82
CA MET A 97 22.77 -6.22 12.48
C MET A 97 22.64 -6.49 13.98
N PRO A 98 23.60 -7.25 14.56
CA PRO A 98 23.63 -7.42 16.01
C PRO A 98 23.95 -6.09 16.70
N LEU A 99 23.31 -5.85 17.81
CA LEU A 99 23.57 -4.67 18.65
C LEU A 99 24.59 -4.99 19.74
#